data_079656458dd8af76db208070c83e7b37
#
_entry.id   079656458dd8af76db208070c83e7b37
#
_cell.length_a   1.000
_cell.length_b   1.000
_cell.length_c   1.000
_cell.angle_alpha   90.00
_cell.angle_beta   90.00
_cell.angle_gamma   90.00
#
_symmetry.space_group_name_H-M   'P 1'
#
loop_
_entity.id
_entity.type
_entity.pdbx_description
1 polymer ?
#
loop_
_entity_poly.entity_id
_entity_poly.type
_entity_poly.pdbx_seq_one_letter_code
_entity_poly.pdbx_strand_id
1 'polypeptide(L)'
;MTTHPQLAVRASGLVKRFGDQRAVDGIDLEVHRGEVFGVLGPNGAGKTTMLRMLATLLHIDEGEAELFGRDVRTEPHAVRRLLGVTGQYASVDENLTASENLWLFARLQGLGRTEARTRGAELLEQFDLTEAARKPISAFSGGMRRRLDLAASLLTRPPLIFLDEPTTGLDPRTRGQMWDTIRDLVRTGCTVLLTTQYLDEADQLADRIAVIDRGRKVAEGTADELKSSVGQSTLQLQLADPGDLTLVAGEARRLVGEDAVLTPEARRVNVPLARTDQAVDVLVALRDRSVAIESVTVQKPSLDEVFLALTGHDTHDTDDATAPAGVDDLQMEDAR
;
A
#
# COMPACT_ATOMS: atom_id res chain seq x y z
N MET A 1 6.85 0.65 33.40
CA MET A 1 5.98 1.54 32.63
C MET A 1 5.99 1.03 31.21
N THR A 2 5.00 0.24 30.84
CA THR A 2 4.80 -0.22 29.46
C THR A 2 4.36 1.00 28.66
N THR A 3 5.25 1.56 27.86
CA THR A 3 4.91 2.57 26.85
C THR A 3 4.04 1.87 25.82
N HIS A 4 2.72 2.05 25.92
CA HIS A 4 1.84 1.71 24.80
C HIS A 4 2.35 2.49 23.57
N PRO A 5 2.56 1.83 22.42
CA PRO A 5 2.94 2.53 21.20
C PRO A 5 1.89 3.62 20.96
N GLN A 6 2.36 4.87 20.84
CA GLN A 6 1.41 5.98 20.62
C GLN A 6 0.81 5.84 19.25
N LEU A 7 -0.50 5.65 19.17
CA LEU A 7 -1.22 5.52 17.91
C LEU A 7 -1.26 6.86 17.16
N ALA A 8 -1.10 6.80 15.86
CA ALA A 8 -1.36 7.91 14.93
C ALA A 8 -2.82 7.91 14.50
N VAL A 9 -3.39 6.71 14.24
CA VAL A 9 -4.80 6.51 13.91
C VAL A 9 -5.36 5.41 14.78
N ARG A 10 -6.55 5.62 15.32
CA ARG A 10 -7.38 4.60 15.96
C ARG A 10 -8.78 4.71 15.40
N ALA A 11 -9.31 3.62 14.90
CA ALA A 11 -10.69 3.54 14.43
C ALA A 11 -11.34 2.27 14.97
N SER A 12 -12.61 2.35 15.35
CA SER A 12 -13.37 1.24 15.88
C SER A 12 -14.77 1.21 15.29
N GLY A 13 -15.14 0.04 14.73
CA GLY A 13 -16.46 -0.23 14.20
C GLY A 13 -16.88 0.74 13.08
N LEU A 14 -15.97 1.21 12.22
CA LEU A 14 -16.28 2.18 11.18
C LEU A 14 -17.31 1.63 10.20
N VAL A 15 -18.40 2.37 10.00
CA VAL A 15 -19.44 2.05 9.01
C VAL A 15 -19.71 3.26 8.13
N LYS A 16 -19.84 2.99 6.82
CA LYS A 16 -20.33 3.95 5.81
C LYS A 16 -21.31 3.30 4.88
N ARG A 17 -22.47 3.92 4.71
CA ARG A 17 -23.54 3.48 3.82
C ARG A 17 -23.77 4.49 2.70
N PHE A 18 -24.02 3.98 1.51
CA PHE A 18 -24.51 4.74 0.37
C PHE A 18 -25.78 4.04 -0.12
N GLY A 19 -26.95 4.59 0.19
CA GLY A 19 -28.22 3.91 0.02
C GLY A 19 -28.24 2.59 0.82
N ASP A 20 -28.52 1.48 0.15
CA ASP A 20 -28.54 0.14 0.75
C ASP A 20 -27.15 -0.54 0.85
N GLN A 21 -26.14 0.04 0.18
CA GLN A 21 -24.80 -0.55 0.14
C GLN A 21 -23.95 -0.09 1.34
N ARG A 22 -23.36 -1.02 2.07
CA ARG A 22 -22.32 -0.75 3.06
C ARG A 22 -20.95 -0.76 2.38
N ALA A 23 -20.42 0.41 2.10
CA ALA A 23 -19.08 0.55 1.51
C ALA A 23 -17.96 0.32 2.53
N VAL A 24 -18.22 0.60 3.82
CA VAL A 24 -17.38 0.24 4.97
C VAL A 24 -18.30 -0.39 6.00
N ASP A 25 -17.94 -1.57 6.52
CA ASP A 25 -18.81 -2.40 7.36
C ASP A 25 -18.06 -2.94 8.58
N GLY A 26 -17.93 -2.08 9.60
CA GLY A 26 -17.37 -2.46 10.90
C GLY A 26 -15.85 -2.57 10.90
N ILE A 27 -15.12 -1.66 10.23
CA ILE A 27 -13.64 -1.71 10.21
C ILE A 27 -13.06 -1.15 11.50
N ASP A 28 -12.18 -1.96 12.13
CA ASP A 28 -11.26 -1.54 13.19
C ASP A 28 -9.86 -1.36 12.62
N LEU A 29 -9.16 -0.29 13.01
CA LEU A 29 -7.83 0.03 12.53
C LEU A 29 -6.97 0.69 13.61
N GLU A 30 -5.73 0.24 13.76
CA GLU A 30 -4.73 0.87 14.60
C GLU A 30 -3.43 1.10 13.81
N VAL A 31 -3.04 2.37 13.65
CA VAL A 31 -1.80 2.77 12.97
C VAL A 31 -0.85 3.36 14.00
N HIS A 32 0.37 2.84 14.08
CA HIS A 32 1.39 3.33 14.98
C HIS A 32 2.10 4.56 14.39
N ARG A 33 2.65 5.40 15.26
CA ARG A 33 3.43 6.55 14.79
C ARG A 33 4.73 6.11 14.13
N GLY A 34 5.03 6.71 12.98
CA GLY A 34 6.27 6.48 12.25
C GLY A 34 6.33 5.17 11.48
N GLU A 35 5.17 4.51 11.23
CA GLU A 35 5.09 3.36 10.35
C GLU A 35 4.49 3.71 8.99
N VAL A 36 4.73 2.87 8.00
CA VAL A 36 3.95 2.77 6.77
C VAL A 36 2.88 1.72 6.99
N PHE A 37 1.62 2.14 7.07
CA PHE A 37 0.49 1.24 7.16
C PHE A 37 -0.21 1.11 5.81
N GLY A 38 -0.20 -0.10 5.24
CA GLY A 38 -0.83 -0.42 3.97
C GLY A 38 -2.28 -0.88 4.13
N VAL A 39 -3.18 -0.34 3.33
CA VAL A 39 -4.57 -0.84 3.20
C VAL A 39 -4.71 -1.44 1.81
N LEU A 40 -4.66 -2.76 1.75
CA LEU A 40 -4.69 -3.55 0.53
C LEU A 40 -6.09 -4.05 0.23
N GLY A 41 -6.49 -4.05 -1.02
CA GLY A 41 -7.77 -4.63 -1.46
C GLY A 41 -8.13 -4.25 -2.89
N PRO A 42 -9.12 -4.91 -3.50
CA PRO A 42 -9.54 -4.64 -4.87
C PRO A 42 -10.25 -3.29 -4.99
N ASN A 43 -10.53 -2.88 -6.23
CA ASN A 43 -11.36 -1.72 -6.50
C ASN A 43 -12.76 -1.93 -5.92
N GLY A 44 -13.32 -0.90 -5.29
CA GLY A 44 -14.63 -1.00 -4.64
C GLY A 44 -14.63 -1.68 -3.26
N ALA A 45 -13.49 -2.13 -2.73
CA ALA A 45 -13.42 -2.75 -1.40
C ALA A 45 -13.70 -1.80 -0.23
N GLY A 46 -13.78 -0.48 -0.46
CA GLY A 46 -14.05 0.51 0.58
C GLY A 46 -12.83 1.29 1.06
N LYS A 47 -11.64 1.05 0.51
CA LYS A 47 -10.36 1.69 0.91
C LYS A 47 -10.41 3.21 0.90
N THR A 48 -10.70 3.80 -0.27
CA THR A 48 -10.83 5.26 -0.46
C THR A 48 -11.95 5.86 0.41
N THR A 49 -13.06 5.14 0.58
CA THR A 49 -14.17 5.57 1.45
C THR A 49 -13.71 5.68 2.90
N MET A 50 -13.05 4.65 3.43
CA MET A 50 -12.48 4.64 4.77
C MET A 50 -11.46 5.79 4.95
N LEU A 51 -10.54 5.95 4.00
CA LEU A 51 -9.55 7.02 4.04
C LEU A 51 -10.20 8.40 4.07
N ARG A 52 -11.25 8.64 3.26
CA ARG A 52 -12.01 9.91 3.27
C ARG A 52 -12.75 10.16 4.58
N MET A 53 -13.25 9.12 5.25
CA MET A 53 -13.85 9.23 6.58
C MET A 53 -12.80 9.70 7.61
N LEU A 54 -11.65 9.04 7.65
CA LEU A 54 -10.53 9.41 8.52
C LEU A 54 -9.98 10.82 8.23
N ALA A 55 -9.98 11.23 6.96
CA ALA A 55 -9.57 12.56 6.52
C ALA A 55 -10.61 13.67 6.80
N THR A 56 -11.73 13.37 7.46
CA THR A 56 -12.85 14.31 7.69
C THR A 56 -13.55 14.80 6.42
N LEU A 57 -13.34 14.12 5.29
CA LEU A 57 -13.95 14.46 4.00
C LEU A 57 -15.31 13.78 3.78
N LEU A 58 -15.58 12.74 4.58
CA LEU A 58 -16.82 11.99 4.54
C LEU A 58 -17.30 11.71 5.97
N HIS A 59 -18.60 11.84 6.19
CA HIS A 59 -19.20 11.58 7.51
C HIS A 59 -19.17 10.09 7.85
N ILE A 60 -18.80 9.77 9.11
CA ILE A 60 -18.87 8.43 9.69
C ILE A 60 -20.30 8.16 10.15
N ASP A 61 -20.93 7.12 9.62
CA ASP A 61 -22.32 6.79 9.97
C ASP A 61 -22.39 6.06 11.32
N GLU A 62 -21.51 5.06 11.55
CA GLU A 62 -21.38 4.36 12.82
C GLU A 62 -19.88 4.13 13.15
N GLY A 63 -19.57 3.91 14.42
CA GLY A 63 -18.20 3.74 14.90
C GLY A 63 -17.55 5.07 15.27
N GLU A 64 -16.27 5.04 15.60
CA GLU A 64 -15.50 6.20 16.03
C GLU A 64 -14.09 6.15 15.45
N ALA A 65 -13.47 7.32 15.27
CA ALA A 65 -12.09 7.44 14.82
C ALA A 65 -11.39 8.61 15.49
N GLU A 66 -10.12 8.40 15.82
CA GLU A 66 -9.22 9.39 16.38
C GLU A 66 -7.91 9.45 15.60
N LEU A 67 -7.41 10.67 15.39
CA LEU A 67 -6.06 10.91 14.87
C LEU A 67 -5.24 11.62 15.95
N PHE A 68 -4.16 10.98 16.41
CA PHE A 68 -3.34 11.47 17.51
C PHE A 68 -4.16 11.84 18.76
N GLY A 69 -5.23 11.08 19.05
CA GLY A 69 -6.15 11.32 20.17
C GLY A 69 -7.14 12.47 19.94
N ARG A 70 -7.29 12.94 18.68
CA ARG A 70 -8.31 13.91 18.29
C ARG A 70 -9.45 13.21 17.58
N ASP A 71 -10.66 13.36 18.07
CA ASP A 71 -11.85 12.76 17.49
C ASP A 71 -12.16 13.40 16.12
N VAL A 72 -12.35 12.55 15.11
CA VAL A 72 -12.54 12.96 13.71
C VAL A 72 -13.85 13.74 13.51
N ARG A 73 -14.90 13.44 14.28
CA ARG A 73 -16.22 14.07 14.17
C ARG A 73 -16.32 15.38 14.94
N THR A 74 -15.78 15.39 16.15
CA THR A 74 -15.95 16.56 17.06
C THR A 74 -14.83 17.59 16.92
N GLU A 75 -13.64 17.18 16.45
CA GLU A 75 -12.47 18.05 16.28
C GLU A 75 -11.92 18.10 14.84
N PRO A 76 -12.75 18.16 13.77
CA PRO A 76 -12.28 17.99 12.38
C PRO A 76 -11.24 19.04 11.95
N HIS A 77 -11.30 20.25 12.48
CA HIS A 77 -10.30 21.29 12.21
C HIS A 77 -8.93 21.00 12.85
N ALA A 78 -8.91 20.37 14.03
CA ALA A 78 -7.67 19.94 14.69
C ALA A 78 -7.06 18.76 13.92
N VAL A 79 -7.89 17.80 13.52
CA VAL A 79 -7.49 16.63 12.71
C VAL A 79 -6.86 17.05 11.38
N ARG A 80 -7.50 17.94 10.63
CA ARG A 80 -6.99 18.43 9.33
C ARG A 80 -5.62 19.10 9.42
N ARG A 81 -5.26 19.70 10.56
CA ARG A 81 -3.93 20.29 10.76
C ARG A 81 -2.83 19.26 11.01
N LEU A 82 -3.18 18.02 11.37
CA LEU A 82 -2.25 16.92 11.59
C LEU A 82 -2.05 16.06 10.34
N LEU A 83 -2.79 16.34 9.26
CA LEU A 83 -2.95 15.44 8.13
C LEU A 83 -2.57 16.10 6.81
N GLY A 84 -1.71 15.44 6.02
CA GLY A 84 -1.57 15.63 4.59
C GLY A 84 -2.38 14.57 3.84
N VAL A 85 -3.05 14.94 2.76
CA VAL A 85 -3.82 14.00 1.92
C VAL A 85 -3.43 14.19 0.47
N THR A 86 -3.13 13.10 -0.22
CA THR A 86 -3.07 13.07 -1.68
C THR A 86 -4.20 12.17 -2.19
N GLY A 87 -5.01 12.69 -3.12
CA GLY A 87 -6.11 11.94 -3.74
C GLY A 87 -5.65 11.16 -4.98
N GLN A 88 -6.57 10.44 -5.61
CA GLN A 88 -6.33 9.76 -6.89
C GLN A 88 -5.95 10.74 -8.02
N TYR A 89 -6.48 11.96 -7.99
CA TYR A 89 -6.20 13.01 -8.97
C TYR A 89 -5.35 14.09 -8.31
N ALA A 90 -4.32 14.56 -9.04
CA ALA A 90 -3.50 15.66 -8.58
C ALA A 90 -4.34 16.92 -8.41
N SER A 91 -4.27 17.52 -7.22
CA SER A 91 -5.03 18.75 -6.87
C SER A 91 -4.39 20.03 -7.41
N VAL A 92 -3.29 19.91 -8.21
CA VAL A 92 -2.52 21.04 -8.73
C VAL A 92 -3.19 21.68 -9.95
N ASP A 93 -3.14 23.01 -10.04
CA ASP A 93 -3.64 23.75 -11.20
C ASP A 93 -2.68 23.59 -12.38
N GLU A 94 -3.20 23.09 -13.51
CA GLU A 94 -2.40 22.80 -14.71
C GLU A 94 -1.85 24.05 -15.41
N ASN A 95 -2.47 25.21 -15.19
CA ASN A 95 -2.05 26.48 -15.79
C ASN A 95 -0.95 27.18 -15.01
N LEU A 96 -0.76 26.82 -13.76
CA LEU A 96 0.28 27.34 -12.90
C LEU A 96 1.56 26.52 -13.03
N THR A 97 2.69 27.15 -12.74
CA THR A 97 3.97 26.45 -12.59
C THR A 97 4.02 25.66 -11.27
N ALA A 98 4.97 24.74 -11.14
CA ALA A 98 5.16 23.99 -9.90
C ALA A 98 5.42 24.90 -8.70
N SER A 99 6.27 25.93 -8.87
CA SER A 99 6.53 26.92 -7.82
C SER A 99 5.31 27.72 -7.42
N GLU A 100 4.47 28.12 -8.38
CA GLU A 100 3.24 28.86 -8.11
C GLU A 100 2.20 27.99 -7.40
N ASN A 101 2.04 26.73 -7.80
CA ASN A 101 1.18 25.78 -7.11
C ASN A 101 1.59 25.63 -5.64
N LEU A 102 2.85 25.28 -5.36
CA LEU A 102 3.31 25.12 -3.99
C LEU A 102 3.19 26.41 -3.17
N TRP A 103 3.48 27.57 -3.78
CA TRP A 103 3.31 28.86 -3.11
C TRP A 103 1.83 29.13 -2.78
N LEU A 104 0.91 28.86 -3.73
CA LEU A 104 -0.53 29.05 -3.54
C LEU A 104 -1.04 28.17 -2.40
N PHE A 105 -0.75 26.85 -2.43
CA PHE A 105 -1.16 25.91 -1.38
C PHE A 105 -0.57 26.28 -0.02
N ALA A 106 0.71 26.65 0.04
CA ALA A 106 1.33 27.10 1.28
C ALA A 106 0.62 28.33 1.87
N ARG A 107 0.24 29.28 1.00
CA ARG A 107 -0.52 30.48 1.42
C ARG A 107 -1.93 30.13 1.91
N LEU A 108 -2.61 29.20 1.25
CA LEU A 108 -3.93 28.71 1.68
C LEU A 108 -3.89 27.98 3.02
N GLN A 109 -2.76 27.31 3.30
CA GLN A 109 -2.50 26.64 4.58
C GLN A 109 -1.98 27.58 5.68
N GLY A 110 -1.87 28.90 5.40
CA GLY A 110 -1.56 29.94 6.38
C GLY A 110 -0.07 30.28 6.53
N LEU A 111 0.83 29.69 5.74
CA LEU A 111 2.26 30.05 5.80
C LEU A 111 2.49 31.50 5.36
N GLY A 112 3.47 32.19 5.98
CA GLY A 112 3.91 33.52 5.58
C GLY A 112 4.49 33.54 4.15
N ARG A 113 4.53 34.70 3.49
CA ARG A 113 5.01 34.81 2.09
C ARG A 113 6.43 34.28 1.89
N THR A 114 7.34 34.60 2.81
CA THR A 114 8.73 34.17 2.76
C THR A 114 8.83 32.65 3.04
N GLU A 115 8.18 32.20 4.08
CA GLU A 115 8.12 30.80 4.47
C GLU A 115 7.55 29.91 3.35
N ALA A 116 6.45 30.33 2.71
CA ALA A 116 5.84 29.64 1.59
C ALA A 116 6.82 29.46 0.42
N ARG A 117 7.63 30.48 0.11
CA ARG A 117 8.65 30.40 -0.95
C ARG A 117 9.80 29.46 -0.57
N THR A 118 10.33 29.60 0.65
CA THR A 118 11.43 28.74 1.13
C THR A 118 10.97 27.29 1.18
N ARG A 119 9.82 27.03 1.78
CA ARG A 119 9.28 25.67 1.90
C ARG A 119 8.96 25.04 0.54
N GLY A 120 8.40 25.82 -0.39
CA GLY A 120 8.17 25.36 -1.77
C GLY A 120 9.47 24.98 -2.48
N ALA A 121 10.53 25.78 -2.33
CA ALA A 121 11.83 25.48 -2.93
C ALA A 121 12.48 24.21 -2.32
N GLU A 122 12.44 24.05 -0.98
CA GLU A 122 12.90 22.83 -0.28
C GLU A 122 12.19 21.58 -0.82
N LEU A 123 10.87 21.65 -1.00
CA LEU A 123 10.09 20.52 -1.49
C LEU A 123 10.37 20.22 -2.97
N LEU A 124 10.54 21.23 -3.82
CA LEU A 124 10.94 21.03 -5.21
C LEU A 124 12.30 20.33 -5.32
N GLU A 125 13.24 20.66 -4.44
CA GLU A 125 14.54 19.99 -4.36
C GLU A 125 14.37 18.55 -3.85
N GLN A 126 13.67 18.34 -2.75
CA GLN A 126 13.43 17.02 -2.15
C GLN A 126 12.77 16.04 -3.12
N PHE A 127 11.88 16.54 -4.00
CA PHE A 127 11.13 15.74 -4.96
C PHE A 127 11.74 15.71 -6.37
N ASP A 128 12.98 16.21 -6.55
CA ASP A 128 13.68 16.25 -7.83
C ASP A 128 12.87 16.96 -8.92
N LEU A 129 12.29 18.12 -8.57
CA LEU A 129 11.47 18.96 -9.45
C LEU A 129 12.07 20.36 -9.67
N THR A 130 13.30 20.63 -9.20
CA THR A 130 13.95 21.95 -9.27
C THR A 130 14.08 22.46 -10.69
N GLU A 131 14.48 21.60 -11.65
CA GLU A 131 14.62 21.98 -13.06
C GLU A 131 13.27 22.28 -13.75
N ALA A 132 12.20 21.72 -13.20
CA ALA A 132 10.84 21.89 -13.69
C ALA A 132 10.05 22.97 -12.90
N ALA A 133 10.66 23.60 -11.90
CA ALA A 133 10.01 24.54 -10.98
C ALA A 133 9.21 25.66 -11.68
N ARG A 134 9.68 26.13 -12.83
CA ARG A 134 9.08 27.22 -13.62
C ARG A 134 8.27 26.72 -14.84
N LYS A 135 8.13 25.41 -15.04
CA LYS A 135 7.32 24.85 -16.12
C LYS A 135 5.86 24.75 -15.67
N PRO A 136 4.88 25.02 -16.54
CA PRO A 136 3.47 24.78 -16.23
C PRO A 136 3.21 23.28 -16.04
N ILE A 137 2.26 22.95 -15.16
CA ILE A 137 1.95 21.56 -14.84
C ILE A 137 1.40 20.79 -16.05
N SER A 138 0.78 21.48 -17.00
CA SER A 138 0.37 20.89 -18.29
C SER A 138 1.50 20.20 -19.04
N ALA A 139 2.76 20.64 -18.84
CA ALA A 139 3.96 20.04 -19.44
C ALA A 139 4.61 18.94 -18.60
N PHE A 140 4.02 18.56 -17.45
CA PHE A 140 4.55 17.53 -16.56
C PHE A 140 4.15 16.13 -17.03
N SER A 141 5.04 15.15 -16.83
CA SER A 141 4.66 13.72 -16.89
C SER A 141 3.74 13.37 -15.71
N GLY A 142 3.01 12.26 -15.81
CA GLY A 142 2.18 11.76 -14.71
C GLY A 142 2.96 11.61 -13.39
N GLY A 143 4.17 11.04 -13.46
CA GLY A 143 5.05 10.90 -12.30
C GLY A 143 5.52 12.23 -11.71
N MET A 144 5.78 13.24 -12.53
CA MET A 144 6.13 14.60 -12.04
C MET A 144 4.93 15.24 -11.36
N ARG A 145 3.72 15.11 -11.93
CA ARG A 145 2.48 15.62 -11.31
C ARG A 145 2.25 14.96 -9.95
N ARG A 146 2.42 13.63 -9.86
CA ARG A 146 2.21 12.87 -8.63
C ARG A 146 3.22 13.27 -7.54
N ARG A 147 4.50 13.44 -7.91
CA ARG A 147 5.53 13.95 -6.98
C ARG A 147 5.21 15.37 -6.49
N LEU A 148 4.72 16.23 -7.35
CA LEU A 148 4.33 17.59 -6.94
C LEU A 148 3.10 17.59 -6.02
N ASP A 149 2.11 16.73 -6.27
CA ASP A 149 0.93 16.58 -5.43
C ASP A 149 1.32 16.10 -4.02
N LEU A 150 2.22 15.11 -3.94
CA LEU A 150 2.78 14.66 -2.67
C LEU A 150 3.59 15.80 -1.99
N ALA A 151 4.39 16.55 -2.73
CA ALA A 151 5.11 17.71 -2.19
C ALA A 151 4.15 18.75 -1.61
N ALA A 152 3.01 19.02 -2.28
CA ALA A 152 2.00 19.96 -1.80
C ALA A 152 1.36 19.50 -0.47
N SER A 153 1.16 18.20 -0.27
CA SER A 153 0.63 17.65 0.98
C SER A 153 1.58 17.81 2.17
N LEU A 154 2.88 18.03 1.90
CA LEU A 154 3.95 18.15 2.90
C LEU A 154 4.31 19.60 3.28
N LEU A 155 3.62 20.59 2.73
CA LEU A 155 3.93 22.01 2.97
C LEU A 155 3.93 22.36 4.45
N THR A 156 2.99 21.85 5.24
CA THR A 156 2.87 22.08 6.68
C THR A 156 3.62 21.08 7.55
N ARG A 157 4.38 20.16 6.94
CA ARG A 157 5.07 19.06 7.66
C ARG A 157 4.13 18.28 8.57
N PRO A 158 3.04 17.73 8.03
CA PRO A 158 2.08 16.99 8.85
C PRO A 158 2.73 15.73 9.44
N PRO A 159 2.39 15.33 10.69
CA PRO A 159 2.89 14.10 11.28
C PRO A 159 2.27 12.84 10.67
N LEU A 160 1.20 12.96 9.86
CA LEU A 160 0.51 11.86 9.19
C LEU A 160 0.17 12.24 7.75
N ILE A 161 0.36 11.31 6.83
CA ILE A 161 -0.02 11.48 5.42
C ILE A 161 -0.89 10.32 4.99
N PHE A 162 -1.98 10.63 4.30
CA PHE A 162 -2.81 9.67 3.60
C PHE A 162 -2.51 9.69 2.11
N LEU A 163 -2.19 8.53 1.55
CA LEU A 163 -1.88 8.33 0.14
C LEU A 163 -2.92 7.38 -0.47
N ASP A 164 -3.78 7.92 -1.32
CA ASP A 164 -4.79 7.10 -2.01
C ASP A 164 -4.23 6.64 -3.36
N GLU A 165 -3.83 5.37 -3.44
CA GLU A 165 -3.25 4.70 -4.61
C GLU A 165 -2.08 5.51 -5.24
N PRO A 166 -0.98 5.75 -4.50
CA PRO A 166 0.04 6.72 -4.88
C PRO A 166 0.79 6.39 -6.17
N THR A 167 0.79 5.14 -6.62
CA THR A 167 1.58 4.70 -7.78
C THR A 167 0.73 4.25 -8.96
N THR A 168 -0.60 4.39 -8.88
CA THR A 168 -1.50 4.04 -9.99
C THR A 168 -1.16 4.83 -11.25
N GLY A 169 -1.01 4.13 -12.37
CA GLY A 169 -0.70 4.74 -13.67
C GLY A 169 0.77 5.14 -13.86
N LEU A 170 1.66 4.84 -12.91
CA LEU A 170 3.08 5.10 -13.05
C LEU A 170 3.83 3.91 -13.69
N ASP A 171 4.83 4.22 -14.50
CA ASP A 171 5.76 3.23 -15.00
C ASP A 171 6.63 2.64 -13.86
N PRO A 172 7.24 1.43 -14.02
CA PRO A 172 7.97 0.75 -12.96
C PRO A 172 9.11 1.58 -12.35
N ARG A 173 9.81 2.39 -13.16
CA ARG A 173 10.91 3.24 -12.68
C ARG A 173 10.40 4.37 -11.79
N THR A 174 9.37 5.06 -12.24
CA THR A 174 8.73 6.16 -11.49
C THR A 174 8.07 5.65 -10.22
N ARG A 175 7.49 4.42 -10.25
CA ARG A 175 6.96 3.74 -9.07
C ARG A 175 8.05 3.52 -8.02
N GLY A 176 9.21 2.98 -8.40
CA GLY A 176 10.34 2.80 -7.49
C GLY A 176 10.80 4.12 -6.85
N GLN A 177 10.90 5.20 -7.61
CA GLN A 177 11.23 6.53 -7.09
C GLN A 177 10.20 7.05 -6.07
N MET A 178 8.91 6.77 -6.31
CA MET A 178 7.85 7.13 -5.37
C MET A 178 7.97 6.34 -4.07
N TRP A 179 8.27 5.06 -4.14
CA TRP A 179 8.50 4.22 -2.96
C TRP A 179 9.68 4.72 -2.11
N ASP A 180 10.79 5.09 -2.76
CA ASP A 180 11.94 5.66 -2.05
C ASP A 180 11.56 6.98 -1.35
N THR A 181 10.78 7.82 -2.02
CA THR A 181 10.27 9.06 -1.43
C THR A 181 9.40 8.78 -0.18
N ILE A 182 8.49 7.80 -0.24
CA ILE A 182 7.64 7.42 0.90
C ILE A 182 8.48 6.90 2.06
N ARG A 183 9.50 6.05 1.78
CA ARG A 183 10.42 5.57 2.82
C ARG A 183 11.19 6.71 3.49
N ASP A 184 11.63 7.69 2.72
CA ASP A 184 12.35 8.85 3.27
C ASP A 184 11.45 9.71 4.16
N LEU A 185 10.16 9.85 3.84
CA LEU A 185 9.21 10.55 4.71
C LEU A 185 9.09 9.86 6.07
N VAL A 186 8.99 8.55 6.10
CA VAL A 186 8.90 7.79 7.37
C VAL A 186 10.19 7.90 8.18
N ARG A 187 11.36 7.88 7.52
CA ARG A 187 12.65 8.11 8.19
C ARG A 187 12.74 9.47 8.89
N THR A 188 12.00 10.47 8.41
CA THR A 188 11.90 11.78 9.09
C THR A 188 10.89 11.81 10.24
N GLY A 189 10.24 10.67 10.55
CA GLY A 189 9.27 10.52 11.63
C GLY A 189 7.81 10.77 11.21
N CYS A 190 7.54 10.92 9.92
CA CYS A 190 6.17 11.00 9.41
C CYS A 190 5.52 9.62 9.43
N THR A 191 4.24 9.54 9.77
CA THR A 191 3.43 8.32 9.63
C THR A 191 2.77 8.33 8.26
N VAL A 192 2.69 7.17 7.61
CA VAL A 192 2.04 7.05 6.30
C VAL A 192 0.95 5.98 6.37
N LEU A 193 -0.26 6.34 5.96
CA LEU A 193 -1.33 5.39 5.66
C LEU A 193 -1.58 5.44 4.15
N LEU A 194 -1.31 4.34 3.47
CA LEU A 194 -1.52 4.23 2.03
C LEU A 194 -2.58 3.20 1.70
N THR A 195 -3.39 3.50 0.69
CA THR A 195 -4.27 2.50 0.07
C THR A 195 -3.65 2.02 -1.23
N THR A 196 -3.80 0.75 -1.54
CA THR A 196 -3.33 0.18 -2.80
C THR A 196 -4.14 -1.05 -3.20
N GLN A 197 -4.16 -1.35 -4.49
CA GLN A 197 -4.57 -2.63 -5.04
C GLN A 197 -3.37 -3.47 -5.48
N TYR A 198 -2.17 -2.88 -5.50
CA TYR A 198 -0.96 -3.55 -5.94
C TYR A 198 -0.28 -4.25 -4.76
N LEU A 199 -0.21 -5.57 -4.85
CA LEU A 199 0.40 -6.43 -3.83
C LEU A 199 1.89 -6.15 -3.65
N ASP A 200 2.61 -5.88 -4.77
CA ASP A 200 4.01 -5.50 -4.74
C ASP A 200 4.26 -4.21 -3.94
N GLU A 201 3.35 -3.23 -4.06
CA GLU A 201 3.48 -1.97 -3.33
C GLU A 201 3.32 -2.19 -1.83
N ALA A 202 2.31 -2.96 -1.43
CA ALA A 202 2.10 -3.32 -0.03
C ALA A 202 3.29 -4.10 0.54
N ASP A 203 3.81 -5.09 -0.22
CA ASP A 203 4.95 -5.93 0.18
C ASP A 203 6.25 -5.13 0.33
N GLN A 204 6.47 -4.14 -0.53
CA GLN A 204 7.71 -3.36 -0.55
C GLN A 204 7.72 -2.18 0.42
N LEU A 205 6.57 -1.60 0.74
CA LEU A 205 6.49 -0.36 1.49
C LEU A 205 5.96 -0.54 2.91
N ALA A 206 4.95 -1.39 3.11
CA ALA A 206 4.20 -1.40 4.33
C ALA A 206 4.92 -2.19 5.44
N ASP A 207 5.03 -1.59 6.62
CA ASP A 207 5.45 -2.29 7.84
C ASP A 207 4.34 -3.25 8.31
N ARG A 208 3.07 -2.81 8.19
CA ARG A 208 1.87 -3.61 8.45
C ARG A 208 0.82 -3.36 7.38
N ILE A 209 0.04 -4.38 7.08
CA ILE A 209 -0.96 -4.38 6.02
C ILE A 209 -2.29 -4.83 6.61
N ALA A 210 -3.35 -4.04 6.38
CA ALA A 210 -4.73 -4.49 6.53
C ALA A 210 -5.30 -4.87 5.17
N VAL A 211 -5.79 -6.09 5.03
CA VAL A 211 -6.48 -6.55 3.82
C VAL A 211 -7.96 -6.26 3.96
N ILE A 212 -8.50 -5.49 3.01
CA ILE A 212 -9.93 -5.10 2.98
C ILE A 212 -10.60 -5.76 1.79
N ASP A 213 -11.70 -6.45 2.05
CA ASP A 213 -12.59 -6.97 1.02
C ASP A 213 -14.04 -6.67 1.36
N ARG A 214 -14.83 -6.18 0.38
CA ARG A 214 -16.26 -5.90 0.52
C ARG A 214 -16.62 -5.09 1.77
N GLY A 215 -15.83 -4.06 2.05
CA GLY A 215 -16.02 -3.16 3.18
C GLY A 215 -15.56 -3.70 4.54
N ARG A 216 -14.97 -4.88 4.62
CA ARG A 216 -14.53 -5.51 5.87
C ARG A 216 -13.03 -5.76 5.89
N LYS A 217 -12.42 -5.67 7.07
CA LYS A 217 -11.04 -6.11 7.28
C LYS A 217 -11.02 -7.64 7.43
N VAL A 218 -10.37 -8.33 6.48
CA VAL A 218 -10.28 -9.80 6.46
C VAL A 218 -8.99 -10.34 7.07
N ALA A 219 -7.91 -9.54 7.05
CA ALA A 219 -6.66 -9.89 7.71
C ALA A 219 -5.85 -8.62 8.05
N GLU A 220 -4.92 -8.74 9.01
CA GLU A 220 -3.96 -7.69 9.35
C GLU A 220 -2.68 -8.34 9.87
N GLY A 221 -1.52 -7.80 9.50
CA GLY A 221 -0.21 -8.25 9.94
C GLY A 221 0.91 -7.64 9.11
N THR A 222 2.15 -8.01 9.39
CA THR A 222 3.28 -7.77 8.50
C THR A 222 3.13 -8.59 7.21
N ALA A 223 3.82 -8.21 6.14
CA ALA A 223 3.80 -8.99 4.91
C ALA A 223 4.24 -10.46 5.15
N ASP A 224 5.26 -10.67 5.99
CA ASP A 224 5.74 -12.02 6.33
C ASP A 224 4.72 -12.82 7.15
N GLU A 225 4.02 -12.20 8.10
CA GLU A 225 2.95 -12.85 8.88
C GLU A 225 1.79 -13.28 7.98
N LEU A 226 1.34 -12.39 7.09
CA LEU A 226 0.28 -12.66 6.14
C LEU A 226 0.66 -13.80 5.19
N LYS A 227 1.86 -13.78 4.61
CA LYS A 227 2.38 -14.85 3.75
C LYS A 227 2.44 -16.20 4.48
N SER A 228 2.87 -16.18 5.74
CA SER A 228 2.99 -17.39 6.56
C SER A 228 1.64 -17.97 6.97
N SER A 229 0.56 -17.17 6.98
CA SER A 229 -0.78 -17.63 7.37
C SER A 229 -1.47 -18.50 6.31
N VAL A 230 -1.03 -18.42 5.04
CA VAL A 230 -1.73 -19.05 3.91
C VAL A 230 -1.00 -20.27 3.37
N GLY A 231 0.31 -20.37 3.56
CA GLY A 231 1.06 -21.48 3.01
C GLY A 231 2.45 -21.64 3.58
N GLN A 232 3.03 -22.76 3.23
CA GLN A 232 4.40 -23.08 3.56
C GLN A 232 5.35 -22.54 2.50
N SER A 233 6.60 -22.22 2.90
CA SER A 233 7.65 -21.93 1.92
C SER A 233 7.85 -23.14 0.99
N THR A 234 8.22 -22.88 -0.24
CA THR A 234 8.48 -23.94 -1.22
C THR A 234 9.94 -23.93 -1.65
N LEU A 235 10.65 -25.05 -1.47
CA LEU A 235 11.96 -25.27 -2.08
C LEU A 235 11.76 -25.73 -3.52
N GLN A 236 12.14 -24.89 -4.46
CA GLN A 236 12.12 -25.19 -5.88
C GLN A 236 13.52 -25.61 -6.34
N LEU A 237 13.61 -26.82 -6.88
CA LEU A 237 14.86 -27.40 -7.40
C LEU A 237 14.69 -27.64 -8.90
N GLN A 238 15.65 -27.20 -9.70
CA GLN A 238 15.77 -27.60 -11.09
C GLN A 238 16.94 -28.56 -11.22
N LEU A 239 16.68 -29.75 -11.76
CA LEU A 239 17.65 -30.82 -11.85
C LEU A 239 18.32 -30.84 -13.23
N ALA A 240 19.59 -31.21 -13.25
CA ALA A 240 20.31 -31.43 -14.50
C ALA A 240 19.81 -32.70 -15.24
N ASP A 241 19.49 -33.76 -14.47
CA ASP A 241 19.00 -35.03 -15.01
C ASP A 241 17.53 -35.26 -14.61
N PRO A 242 16.59 -35.41 -15.57
CA PRO A 242 15.19 -35.75 -15.26
C PRO A 242 15.05 -37.13 -14.59
N GLY A 243 16.03 -38.02 -14.71
CA GLY A 243 16.04 -39.34 -14.05
C GLY A 243 16.08 -39.24 -12.52
N ASP A 244 16.59 -38.14 -11.96
CA ASP A 244 16.71 -37.92 -10.51
C ASP A 244 15.42 -37.44 -9.85
N LEU A 245 14.37 -37.06 -10.62
CA LEU A 245 13.13 -36.50 -10.08
C LEU A 245 12.49 -37.35 -8.99
N THR A 246 12.36 -38.66 -9.23
CA THR A 246 11.75 -39.58 -8.28
C THR A 246 12.60 -39.78 -7.02
N LEU A 247 13.92 -39.81 -7.15
CA LEU A 247 14.86 -39.89 -6.04
C LEU A 247 14.75 -38.64 -5.16
N VAL A 248 14.78 -37.46 -5.79
CA VAL A 248 14.66 -36.19 -5.08
C VAL A 248 13.32 -36.07 -4.34
N ALA A 249 12.20 -36.45 -4.98
CA ALA A 249 10.91 -36.46 -4.32
C ALA A 249 10.87 -37.42 -3.11
N GLY A 250 11.46 -38.60 -3.23
CA GLY A 250 11.54 -39.57 -2.14
C GLY A 250 12.35 -39.06 -0.95
N GLU A 251 13.53 -38.45 -1.21
CA GLU A 251 14.35 -37.85 -0.15
C GLU A 251 13.68 -36.64 0.50
N ALA A 252 13.05 -35.77 -0.29
CA ALA A 252 12.30 -34.65 0.20
C ALA A 252 11.17 -35.10 1.14
N ARG A 253 10.34 -36.06 0.72
CA ARG A 253 9.28 -36.63 1.56
C ARG A 253 9.83 -37.22 2.86
N ARG A 254 10.95 -37.91 2.82
CA ARG A 254 11.58 -38.51 4.02
C ARG A 254 12.00 -37.45 5.05
N LEU A 255 12.49 -36.28 4.58
CA LEU A 255 13.06 -35.24 5.44
C LEU A 255 12.02 -34.23 5.89
N VAL A 256 11.09 -33.86 5.01
CA VAL A 256 10.11 -32.81 5.24
C VAL A 256 8.76 -33.35 5.69
N GLY A 257 8.43 -34.61 5.32
CA GLY A 257 7.16 -35.26 5.64
C GLY A 257 6.02 -34.95 4.65
N GLU A 258 6.24 -34.08 3.67
CA GLU A 258 5.29 -33.65 2.66
C GLU A 258 5.64 -34.19 1.28
N ASP A 259 4.64 -34.35 0.42
CA ASP A 259 4.86 -34.79 -0.96
C ASP A 259 5.35 -33.63 -1.83
N ALA A 260 6.43 -33.86 -2.56
CA ALA A 260 6.93 -32.92 -3.53
C ALA A 260 6.10 -32.94 -4.82
N VAL A 261 5.85 -31.77 -5.39
CA VAL A 261 5.19 -31.62 -6.70
C VAL A 261 6.26 -31.67 -7.79
N LEU A 262 6.11 -32.62 -8.73
CA LEU A 262 7.04 -32.82 -9.84
C LEU A 262 6.50 -32.16 -11.11
N THR A 263 7.37 -31.44 -11.83
CA THR A 263 7.12 -30.93 -13.18
C THR A 263 8.18 -31.50 -14.12
N PRO A 264 7.97 -32.72 -14.68
CA PRO A 264 8.98 -33.44 -15.44
C PRO A 264 9.49 -32.69 -16.67
N GLU A 265 8.61 -31.99 -17.39
CA GLU A 265 8.93 -31.19 -18.58
C GLU A 265 9.94 -30.09 -18.27
N ALA A 266 9.85 -29.47 -17.10
CA ALA A 266 10.75 -28.42 -16.62
C ALA A 266 11.91 -28.99 -15.77
N ARG A 267 11.99 -30.31 -15.58
CA ARG A 267 12.96 -30.97 -14.68
C ARG A 267 12.96 -30.37 -13.27
N ARG A 268 11.76 -30.01 -12.77
CA ARG A 268 11.57 -29.25 -11.55
C ARG A 268 10.90 -30.06 -10.47
N VAL A 269 11.37 -29.86 -9.23
CA VAL A 269 10.79 -30.42 -8.00
C VAL A 269 10.46 -29.27 -7.08
N ASN A 270 9.21 -29.16 -6.65
CA ASN A 270 8.73 -28.19 -5.67
C ASN A 270 8.45 -28.94 -4.36
N VAL A 271 9.20 -28.63 -3.32
CA VAL A 271 9.08 -29.27 -2.00
C VAL A 271 8.46 -28.27 -1.02
N PRO A 272 7.24 -28.51 -0.49
CA PRO A 272 6.69 -27.69 0.58
C PRO A 272 7.58 -27.78 1.82
N LEU A 273 7.86 -26.65 2.48
CA LEU A 273 8.70 -26.56 3.67
C LEU A 273 7.93 -25.97 4.83
N ALA A 274 7.72 -26.72 5.89
CA ALA A 274 7.14 -26.18 7.13
C ALA A 274 8.05 -25.10 7.75
N ARG A 275 9.36 -25.23 7.57
CA ARG A 275 10.38 -24.27 8.01
C ARG A 275 11.46 -24.13 6.95
N THR A 276 11.92 -22.92 6.73
CA THR A 276 12.92 -22.62 5.68
C THR A 276 14.25 -23.34 5.87
N ASP A 277 14.64 -23.65 7.12
CA ASP A 277 15.88 -24.39 7.43
C ASP A 277 15.87 -25.83 6.92
N GLN A 278 14.69 -26.45 6.74
CA GLN A 278 14.57 -27.78 6.13
C GLN A 278 15.13 -27.84 4.70
N ALA A 279 15.18 -26.67 3.99
CA ALA A 279 15.83 -26.60 2.68
C ALA A 279 17.30 -27.04 2.74
N VAL A 280 18.01 -26.69 3.81
CA VAL A 280 19.41 -27.05 3.99
C VAL A 280 19.54 -28.58 4.14
N ASP A 281 18.69 -29.21 4.92
CA ASP A 281 18.71 -30.68 5.13
C ASP A 281 18.45 -31.42 3.82
N VAL A 282 17.49 -30.96 3.02
CA VAL A 282 17.19 -31.52 1.69
C VAL A 282 18.41 -31.37 0.77
N LEU A 283 19.01 -30.18 0.69
CA LEU A 283 20.16 -29.92 -0.19
C LEU A 283 21.39 -30.75 0.21
N VAL A 284 21.66 -30.90 1.51
CA VAL A 284 22.76 -31.74 2.01
C VAL A 284 22.53 -33.21 1.61
N ALA A 285 21.29 -33.71 1.81
CA ALA A 285 20.97 -35.10 1.45
C ALA A 285 21.11 -35.37 -0.06
N LEU A 286 20.70 -34.41 -0.91
CA LEU A 286 20.83 -34.52 -2.35
C LEU A 286 22.30 -34.46 -2.82
N ARG A 287 23.12 -33.63 -2.19
CA ARG A 287 24.56 -33.58 -2.43
C ARG A 287 25.22 -34.93 -2.10
N ASP A 288 24.88 -35.52 -0.97
CA ASP A 288 25.43 -36.80 -0.53
C ASP A 288 25.01 -37.95 -1.46
N ARG A 289 23.93 -37.79 -2.20
CA ARG A 289 23.46 -38.68 -3.28
C ARG A 289 24.05 -38.33 -4.65
N SER A 290 24.92 -37.32 -4.75
CA SER A 290 25.51 -36.83 -6.00
C SER A 290 24.51 -36.37 -7.03
N VAL A 291 23.34 -35.88 -6.59
CA VAL A 291 22.32 -35.28 -7.49
C VAL A 291 22.83 -33.94 -8.00
N ALA A 292 22.83 -33.77 -9.32
CA ALA A 292 23.24 -32.53 -9.97
C ALA A 292 22.06 -31.54 -10.04
N ILE A 293 22.18 -30.38 -9.33
CA ILE A 293 21.15 -29.33 -9.27
C ILE A 293 21.62 -28.17 -10.13
N GLU A 294 20.78 -27.71 -11.09
CA GLU A 294 21.03 -26.54 -11.93
C GLU A 294 20.69 -25.23 -11.22
N SER A 295 19.57 -25.21 -10.51
CA SER A 295 19.17 -24.02 -9.74
C SER A 295 18.39 -24.41 -8.47
N VAL A 296 18.51 -23.55 -7.46
CA VAL A 296 17.82 -23.66 -6.17
C VAL A 296 17.15 -22.33 -5.86
N THR A 297 15.88 -22.36 -5.52
CA THR A 297 15.16 -21.18 -5.04
C THR A 297 14.27 -21.59 -3.87
N VAL A 298 14.28 -20.81 -2.79
CA VAL A 298 13.31 -20.94 -1.71
C VAL A 298 12.32 -19.78 -1.88
N GLN A 299 11.10 -20.13 -2.22
CA GLN A 299 10.01 -19.17 -2.37
C GLN A 299 9.12 -19.18 -1.13
N LYS A 300 8.90 -18.01 -0.52
CA LYS A 300 7.80 -17.80 0.41
C LYS A 300 6.51 -17.66 -0.40
N PRO A 301 5.35 -17.96 0.18
CA PRO A 301 4.07 -17.60 -0.45
C PRO A 301 4.05 -16.12 -0.85
N SER A 302 3.40 -15.80 -1.94
CA SER A 302 3.21 -14.42 -2.38
C SER A 302 2.02 -13.77 -1.65
N LEU A 303 1.93 -12.44 -1.64
CA LEU A 303 0.72 -11.76 -1.18
C LEU A 303 -0.47 -12.04 -2.11
N ASP A 304 -0.24 -12.41 -3.39
CA ASP A 304 -1.28 -12.85 -4.32
C ASP A 304 -1.97 -14.12 -3.82
N GLU A 305 -1.19 -15.11 -3.38
CA GLU A 305 -1.73 -16.34 -2.80
C GLU A 305 -2.48 -16.06 -1.50
N VAL A 306 -1.99 -15.13 -0.66
CA VAL A 306 -2.69 -14.67 0.54
C VAL A 306 -4.03 -14.06 0.18
N PHE A 307 -4.03 -13.15 -0.78
CA PHE A 307 -5.23 -12.45 -1.20
C PHE A 307 -6.27 -13.41 -1.76
N LEU A 308 -5.86 -14.30 -2.67
CA LEU A 308 -6.72 -15.33 -3.24
C LEU A 308 -7.33 -16.26 -2.17
N ALA A 309 -6.52 -16.71 -1.21
CA ALA A 309 -7.01 -17.59 -0.13
C ALA A 309 -8.00 -16.89 0.80
N LEU A 310 -7.83 -15.58 1.07
CA LEU A 310 -8.68 -14.81 1.99
C LEU A 310 -9.97 -14.31 1.33
N THR A 311 -9.95 -14.00 0.03
CA THR A 311 -11.08 -13.36 -0.68
C THR A 311 -11.79 -14.30 -1.64
N GLY A 312 -11.13 -15.38 -2.08
CA GLY A 312 -11.67 -16.36 -3.03
C GLY A 312 -11.74 -15.89 -4.49
N HIS A 313 -11.09 -14.73 -4.81
CA HIS A 313 -11.01 -14.19 -6.18
C HIS A 313 -9.68 -13.45 -6.38
N ASP A 314 -9.19 -13.43 -7.64
CA ASP A 314 -7.96 -12.73 -8.01
C ASP A 314 -8.14 -11.21 -8.02
N THR A 315 -7.09 -10.47 -7.67
CA THR A 315 -7.08 -8.99 -7.76
C THR A 315 -7.19 -8.48 -9.19
N HIS A 316 -6.90 -9.31 -10.19
CA HIS A 316 -6.91 -8.96 -11.62
C HIS A 316 -8.27 -9.12 -12.30
N ASP A 317 -9.24 -9.82 -11.70
CA ASP A 317 -10.55 -10.11 -12.32
C ASP A 317 -11.52 -8.91 -12.33
N THR A 318 -11.13 -7.74 -11.81
CA THR A 318 -12.04 -6.59 -11.63
C THR A 318 -11.92 -5.49 -12.68
N ASP A 319 -11.06 -5.63 -13.70
CA ASP A 319 -10.91 -4.58 -14.74
C ASP A 319 -12.06 -4.54 -15.78
N ASP A 320 -13.04 -5.46 -15.72
CA ASP A 320 -14.10 -5.57 -16.74
C ASP A 320 -15.53 -5.32 -16.24
N ALA A 321 -15.72 -4.71 -15.08
CA ALA A 321 -17.04 -4.31 -14.58
C ALA A 321 -17.25 -2.81 -14.68
N THR A 322 -17.81 -2.36 -15.83
CA THR A 322 -18.63 -1.16 -16.06
C THR A 322 -18.46 -0.04 -15.04
N ALA A 323 -17.83 1.06 -15.48
CA ALA A 323 -17.92 2.34 -14.82
C ALA A 323 -19.39 2.70 -14.55
N PRO A 324 -19.79 3.08 -13.33
CA PRO A 324 -21.09 3.66 -13.11
C PRO A 324 -21.15 5.00 -13.83
N ALA A 325 -22.20 5.18 -14.62
CA ALA A 325 -22.54 6.40 -15.34
C ALA A 325 -22.39 7.64 -14.46
N GLY A 326 -21.83 8.68 -15.04
CA GLY A 326 -21.53 9.94 -14.40
C GLY A 326 -22.67 10.50 -13.58
N VAL A 327 -22.32 11.01 -12.42
CA VAL A 327 -23.10 11.99 -11.69
C VAL A 327 -22.45 13.35 -11.97
N ASP A 328 -22.63 13.81 -13.20
CA ASP A 328 -22.64 15.23 -13.54
C ASP A 328 -24.11 15.67 -13.40
N ASP A 329 -24.32 16.73 -12.67
CA ASP A 329 -25.46 17.62 -12.49
C ASP A 329 -25.93 17.72 -11.02
N LEU A 330 -25.18 18.49 -10.24
CA LEU A 330 -25.80 19.30 -9.19
C LEU A 330 -25.78 20.74 -9.68
N GLN A 331 -26.85 21.10 -10.40
CA GLN A 331 -27.25 22.47 -10.67
C GLN A 331 -27.40 23.25 -9.35
N MET A 332 -26.70 24.37 -9.32
CA MET A 332 -27.01 25.47 -8.39
C MET A 332 -28.42 26.01 -8.72
N GLU A 333 -29.35 25.77 -7.86
CA GLU A 333 -30.61 26.56 -7.83
C GLU A 333 -30.66 27.40 -6.57
N ASP A 334 -30.55 28.67 -6.82
CA ASP A 334 -31.10 29.87 -6.16
C ASP A 334 -31.49 29.86 -4.68
N ALA A 335 -30.75 30.67 -3.91
CA ALA A 335 -31.25 31.32 -2.72
C ALA A 335 -31.65 32.79 -3.08
N ARG A 336 -32.94 33.03 -3.09
CA ARG A 336 -33.52 34.35 -2.84
C ARG A 336 -33.69 34.59 -1.36
#